data_813593c6e3ee5d0e8ec863a990151c16
#
_entry.id   813593c6e3ee5d0e8ec863a990151c16
#
_cell.length_a   1.000
_cell.length_b   1.000
_cell.length_c   1.000
_cell.angle_alpha   90.00
_cell.angle_beta   90.00
_cell.angle_gamma   90.00
#
_symmetry.space_group_name_H-M   'P 1'
#
loop_
_entity.id
_entity.type
_entity.pdbx_description
1 polymer ?
#
loop_
_entity_poly.entity_id
_entity_poly.type
_entity_poly.pdbx_seq_one_letter_code
_entity_poly.pdbx_strand_id
1 'polypeptide(L)'
;MIEKSVVLIKPDGVERNLIGNIISCYEDNGLKVVELKLMKATREIAEKHYCQHKGKDFYEELITFITRSPLCAIILKGEDAVARIRSINGATSPTDAAEGTIRHRYARSKTENCVHASDTVESAKEEIALWFPEV
;
A
#
# COMPACT_ATOMS: atom_id res chain seq x y z
N MET A 1 -20.03 0.77 7.44
CA MET A 1 -19.40 1.86 8.21
C MET A 1 -18.33 2.54 7.38
N ILE A 2 -18.33 3.85 7.36
CA ILE A 2 -17.31 4.61 6.62
C ILE A 2 -15.96 4.51 7.33
N GLU A 3 -14.94 4.11 6.57
CA GLU A 3 -13.59 3.90 7.08
C GLU A 3 -12.57 4.64 6.23
N LYS A 4 -11.42 4.94 6.82
CA LYS A 4 -10.25 5.42 6.10
C LYS A 4 -9.15 4.37 6.21
N SER A 5 -8.39 4.20 5.13
CA SER A 5 -7.26 3.27 5.12
C SER A 5 -6.09 3.86 4.35
N VAL A 6 -4.89 3.41 4.68
CA VAL A 6 -3.69 3.82 3.97
C VAL A 6 -3.37 2.80 2.88
N VAL A 7 -3.08 3.30 1.70
CA VAL A 7 -2.49 2.51 0.61
C VAL A 7 -1.16 3.14 0.26
N LEU A 8 -0.15 2.30 0.07
CA LEU A 8 1.12 2.73 -0.49
C LEU A 8 1.25 2.08 -1.86
N ILE A 9 1.41 2.89 -2.91
CA ILE A 9 1.88 2.38 -4.19
C ILE A 9 3.39 2.35 -4.04
N LYS A 10 3.94 1.14 -3.95
CA LYS A 10 5.34 0.92 -3.63
C LYS A 10 6.26 1.39 -4.75
N PRO A 11 7.58 1.53 -4.49
CA PRO A 11 8.51 2.00 -5.50
C PRO A 11 8.42 1.30 -6.86
N ASP A 12 8.19 -0.02 -6.88
CA ASP A 12 8.05 -0.76 -8.14
C ASP A 12 6.86 -0.28 -8.97
N GLY A 13 5.72 0.01 -8.33
CA GLY A 13 4.55 0.53 -9.03
C GLY A 13 4.79 1.94 -9.57
N VAL A 14 5.45 2.78 -8.78
CA VAL A 14 5.77 4.16 -9.22
C VAL A 14 6.79 4.14 -10.37
N GLU A 15 7.85 3.34 -10.24
CA GLU A 15 8.88 3.20 -11.28
C GLU A 15 8.31 2.77 -12.62
N ARG A 16 7.27 1.93 -12.58
CA ARG A 16 6.62 1.38 -13.77
C ARG A 16 5.48 2.26 -14.29
N ASN A 17 5.30 3.46 -13.73
CA ASN A 17 4.26 4.41 -14.13
C ASN A 17 2.84 3.87 -13.97
N LEU A 18 2.59 3.14 -12.87
CA LEU A 18 1.30 2.51 -12.61
C LEU A 18 0.41 3.31 -11.65
N ILE A 19 0.85 4.50 -11.19
CA ILE A 19 0.08 5.29 -10.22
C ILE A 19 -1.36 5.49 -10.68
N GLY A 20 -1.54 5.99 -11.90
CA GLY A 20 -2.87 6.27 -12.45
C GLY A 20 -3.73 5.02 -12.58
N ASN A 21 -3.15 3.94 -13.10
CA ASN A 21 -3.86 2.67 -13.29
C ASN A 21 -4.34 2.10 -11.94
N ILE A 22 -3.48 2.17 -10.93
CA ILE A 22 -3.80 1.63 -9.60
C ILE A 22 -4.87 2.48 -8.91
N ILE A 23 -4.73 3.82 -8.94
CA ILE A 23 -5.73 4.72 -8.35
C ILE A 23 -7.08 4.53 -9.02
N SER A 24 -7.11 4.37 -10.34
CA SER A 24 -8.35 4.12 -11.07
C SER A 24 -9.09 2.89 -10.53
N CYS A 25 -8.38 1.85 -10.16
CA CYS A 25 -9.02 0.65 -9.58
C CYS A 25 -9.79 0.97 -8.31
N TYR A 26 -9.25 1.84 -7.46
CA TYR A 26 -9.93 2.24 -6.23
C TYR A 26 -11.11 3.16 -6.51
N GLU A 27 -10.91 4.17 -7.34
CA GLU A 27 -11.95 5.14 -7.65
C GLU A 27 -13.12 4.49 -8.40
N ASP A 28 -12.83 3.57 -9.32
CA ASP A 28 -13.85 2.83 -10.05
C ASP A 28 -14.72 1.97 -9.13
N ASN A 29 -14.19 1.61 -7.98
CA ASN A 29 -14.92 0.85 -6.96
C ASN A 29 -15.56 1.72 -5.87
N GLY A 30 -15.64 3.03 -6.10
CA GLY A 30 -16.35 3.94 -5.22
C GLY A 30 -15.57 4.40 -4.00
N LEU A 31 -14.25 4.16 -3.96
CA LEU A 31 -13.39 4.66 -2.90
C LEU A 31 -12.89 6.05 -3.26
N LYS A 32 -12.84 6.94 -2.27
CA LYS A 32 -12.45 8.33 -2.49
C LYS A 32 -11.02 8.58 -2.00
N VAL A 33 -10.20 9.19 -2.83
CA VAL A 33 -8.88 9.67 -2.43
C VAL A 33 -9.08 10.95 -1.62
N VAL A 34 -8.68 10.94 -0.35
CA VAL A 34 -8.79 12.11 0.53
C VAL A 34 -7.44 12.74 0.83
N GLU A 35 -6.36 11.98 0.73
CA GLU A 35 -4.99 12.49 0.83
C GLU A 35 -4.10 11.70 -0.12
N LEU A 36 -3.11 12.37 -0.71
CA LEU A 36 -2.19 11.73 -1.65
C LEU A 36 -0.88 12.51 -1.67
N LYS A 37 0.24 11.77 -1.60
CA LYS A 37 1.55 12.40 -1.77
C LYS A 37 2.56 11.42 -2.34
N LEU A 38 3.47 11.95 -3.15
CA LEU A 38 4.61 11.23 -3.68
C LEU A 38 5.80 11.55 -2.79
N MET A 39 6.45 10.53 -2.23
CA MET A 39 7.55 10.75 -1.29
C MET A 39 8.54 9.61 -1.31
N LYS A 40 9.78 9.90 -0.94
CA LYS A 40 10.78 8.86 -0.70
C LYS A 40 10.77 8.55 0.80
N ALA A 41 10.52 7.29 1.16
CA ALA A 41 10.50 6.89 2.56
C ALA A 41 11.90 6.97 3.15
N THR A 42 12.00 7.48 4.39
CA THR A 42 13.24 7.41 5.15
C THR A 42 13.37 6.03 5.77
N ARG A 43 14.59 5.63 6.12
CA ARG A 43 14.79 4.37 6.83
C ARG A 43 14.02 4.34 8.15
N GLU A 44 13.96 5.48 8.86
CA GLU A 44 13.22 5.60 10.12
C GLU A 44 11.73 5.25 9.94
N ILE A 45 11.09 5.83 8.93
CA ILE A 45 9.67 5.55 8.65
C ILE A 45 9.50 4.08 8.24
N ALA A 46 10.38 3.58 7.38
CA ALA A 46 10.32 2.19 6.92
C ALA A 46 10.44 1.22 8.08
N GLU A 47 11.34 1.48 9.03
CA GLU A 47 11.51 0.62 10.20
C GLU A 47 10.28 0.62 11.08
N LYS A 48 9.62 1.76 11.25
CA LYS A 48 8.37 1.84 12.00
C LYS A 48 7.24 1.09 11.29
N HIS A 49 7.17 1.26 9.98
CA HIS A 49 6.15 0.59 9.15
C HIS A 49 6.26 -0.94 9.23
N TYR A 50 7.48 -1.46 9.17
CA TYR A 50 7.75 -2.89 9.21
C TYR A 50 8.18 -3.41 10.58
N CYS A 51 7.87 -2.68 11.66
CA CYS A 51 8.34 -3.03 13.02
C CYS A 51 7.96 -4.46 13.43
N GLN A 52 6.84 -4.98 12.94
CA GLN A 52 6.39 -6.35 13.24
C GLN A 52 7.28 -7.42 12.59
N HIS A 53 8.06 -7.03 11.59
CA HIS A 53 8.95 -7.95 10.86
C HIS A 53 10.39 -7.87 11.31
N LYS A 54 10.71 -7.02 12.27
CA LYS A 54 12.06 -6.84 12.78
C LYS A 54 12.59 -8.18 13.31
N GLY A 55 13.81 -8.54 12.88
CA GLY A 55 14.41 -9.81 13.25
C GLY A 55 14.13 -10.97 12.31
N LYS A 56 13.22 -10.79 11.33
CA LYS A 56 12.96 -11.80 10.32
C LYS A 56 13.98 -11.69 9.18
N ASP A 57 14.25 -12.80 8.51
CA ASP A 57 15.27 -12.89 7.46
C ASP A 57 15.04 -11.88 6.33
N PHE A 58 13.78 -11.60 5.99
CA PHE A 58 13.43 -10.70 4.89
C PHE A 58 13.30 -9.23 5.29
N TYR A 59 13.54 -8.89 6.56
CA TYR A 59 13.33 -7.53 7.07
C TYR A 59 14.17 -6.47 6.31
N GLU A 60 15.48 -6.72 6.18
CA GLU A 60 16.36 -5.77 5.48
C GLU A 60 16.02 -5.64 4.00
N GLU A 61 15.57 -6.73 3.38
CA GLU A 61 15.10 -6.69 1.99
C GLU A 61 13.89 -5.76 1.85
N LEU A 62 12.93 -5.85 2.78
CA LEU A 62 11.75 -4.97 2.78
C LEU A 62 12.15 -3.50 2.96
N ILE A 63 13.06 -3.22 3.90
CA ILE A 63 13.53 -1.85 4.16
C ILE A 63 14.23 -1.29 2.93
N THR A 64 15.15 -2.04 2.35
CA THR A 64 15.89 -1.63 1.16
C THR A 64 14.94 -1.34 -0.01
N PHE A 65 13.96 -2.22 -0.20
CA PHE A 65 13.00 -2.09 -1.28
C PHE A 65 12.14 -0.83 -1.14
N ILE A 66 11.53 -0.62 0.03
CA ILE A 66 10.58 0.50 0.19
C ILE A 66 11.26 1.86 0.20
N THR A 67 12.56 1.90 0.50
CA THR A 67 13.33 3.15 0.53
C THR A 67 14.10 3.43 -0.75
N ARG A 68 14.09 2.52 -1.74
CA ARG A 68 14.97 2.64 -2.91
C ARG A 68 14.61 3.80 -3.83
N SER A 69 13.34 4.17 -3.90
CA SER A 69 12.87 5.26 -4.76
C SER A 69 11.50 5.73 -4.27
N PRO A 70 10.93 6.83 -4.84
CA PRO A 70 9.66 7.36 -4.35
C PRO A 70 8.51 6.36 -4.40
N LEU A 71 7.65 6.46 -3.40
CA LEU A 71 6.38 5.75 -3.34
C LEU A 71 5.24 6.77 -3.31
N CYS A 72 4.02 6.31 -3.57
CA CYS A 72 2.83 7.14 -3.49
C CYS A 72 1.99 6.71 -2.29
N ALA A 73 1.88 7.58 -1.29
CA ALA A 73 1.07 7.33 -0.10
C ALA A 73 -0.29 7.95 -0.28
N ILE A 74 -1.35 7.19 0.02
CA ILE A 74 -2.74 7.57 -0.24
C ILE A 74 -3.59 7.23 0.98
N ILE A 75 -4.51 8.13 1.34
CA ILE A 75 -5.60 7.77 2.24
C ILE A 75 -6.85 7.64 1.40
N LEU A 76 -7.47 6.47 1.46
CA LEU A 76 -8.75 6.19 0.81
C LEU A 76 -9.85 6.13 1.85
N LYS A 77 -11.05 6.61 1.47
CA LYS A 77 -12.22 6.66 2.34
C LYS A 77 -13.40 6.02 1.63
N GLY A 78 -14.17 5.24 2.35
CA GLY A 78 -15.39 4.65 1.81
C GLY A 78 -16.01 3.65 2.78
N GLU A 79 -17.16 3.10 2.39
CA GLU A 79 -17.85 2.07 3.15
C GLU A 79 -16.96 0.83 3.18
N ASP A 80 -16.68 0.30 4.38
CA ASP A 80 -15.86 -0.89 4.58
C ASP A 80 -14.52 -0.82 3.82
N ALA A 81 -13.87 0.36 3.84
CA ALA A 81 -12.70 0.62 3.01
C ALA A 81 -11.57 -0.39 3.22
N VAL A 82 -11.27 -0.74 4.47
CA VAL A 82 -10.14 -1.66 4.76
C VAL A 82 -10.31 -2.98 4.03
N ALA A 83 -11.46 -3.64 4.20
CA ALA A 83 -11.72 -4.95 3.57
C ALA A 83 -11.80 -4.84 2.05
N ARG A 84 -12.46 -3.80 1.54
CA ARG A 84 -12.64 -3.61 0.10
C ARG A 84 -11.33 -3.35 -0.62
N ILE A 85 -10.46 -2.54 -0.02
CA ILE A 85 -9.14 -2.26 -0.59
C ILE A 85 -8.34 -3.55 -0.71
N ARG A 86 -8.35 -4.38 0.33
CA ARG A 86 -7.61 -5.65 0.31
C ARG A 86 -8.13 -6.59 -0.77
N SER A 87 -9.44 -6.60 -1.00
CA SER A 87 -10.05 -7.38 -2.09
C SER A 87 -9.63 -6.88 -3.46
N ILE A 88 -9.55 -5.54 -3.64
CA ILE A 88 -9.11 -4.93 -4.89
C ILE A 88 -7.64 -5.22 -5.16
N ASN A 89 -6.81 -5.17 -4.10
CA ASN A 89 -5.38 -5.47 -4.22
C ASN A 89 -5.10 -6.93 -4.55
N GLY A 90 -5.84 -7.85 -3.94
CA GLY A 90 -5.62 -9.28 -4.10
C GLY A 90 -4.61 -9.85 -3.11
N ALA A 91 -4.42 -11.17 -3.17
CA ALA A 91 -3.48 -11.87 -2.31
C ALA A 91 -2.05 -11.37 -2.49
N THR A 92 -1.23 -11.46 -1.45
CA THR A 92 0.15 -10.95 -1.44
C THR A 92 1.00 -11.52 -2.57
N SER A 93 0.87 -12.83 -2.82
CA SER A 93 1.57 -13.46 -3.94
C SER A 93 0.75 -13.30 -5.22
N PRO A 94 1.37 -12.85 -6.33
CA PRO A 94 0.64 -12.69 -7.60
C PRO A 94 0.08 -14.01 -8.14
N THR A 95 0.69 -15.15 -7.80
CA THR A 95 0.20 -16.45 -8.23
C THR A 95 -1.09 -16.85 -7.50
N ASP A 96 -1.30 -16.33 -6.29
CA ASP A 96 -2.50 -16.60 -5.49
C ASP A 96 -3.58 -15.52 -5.68
N ALA A 97 -3.23 -14.40 -6.29
CA ALA A 97 -4.16 -13.28 -6.47
C ALA A 97 -5.19 -13.61 -7.55
N ALA A 98 -6.46 -13.32 -7.23
CA ALA A 98 -7.55 -13.57 -8.16
C ALA A 98 -7.45 -12.68 -9.41
N GLU A 99 -7.91 -13.19 -10.53
CA GLU A 99 -7.97 -12.44 -11.78
C GLU A 99 -8.73 -11.11 -11.58
N GLY A 100 -8.22 -10.03 -12.15
CA GLY A 100 -8.80 -8.70 -12.03
C GLY A 100 -8.30 -7.89 -10.85
N THR A 101 -7.57 -8.49 -9.92
CA THR A 101 -6.97 -7.74 -8.81
C THR A 101 -5.70 -7.02 -9.28
N ILE A 102 -5.28 -6.00 -8.52
CA ILE A 102 -4.08 -5.23 -8.84
C ILE A 102 -2.86 -6.14 -8.87
N ARG A 103 -2.70 -6.99 -7.87
CA ARG A 103 -1.52 -7.87 -7.80
C ARG A 103 -1.51 -8.94 -8.90
N HIS A 104 -2.67 -9.45 -9.28
CA HIS A 104 -2.74 -10.38 -10.41
C HIS A 104 -2.26 -9.73 -11.70
N ARG A 105 -2.66 -8.47 -11.93
CA ARG A 105 -2.32 -7.76 -13.15
C ARG A 105 -0.88 -7.26 -13.20
N TYR A 106 -0.34 -6.78 -12.07
CA TYR A 106 0.88 -5.97 -12.08
C TYR A 106 2.02 -6.51 -11.22
N ALA A 107 1.73 -7.29 -10.17
CA ALA A 107 2.77 -7.74 -9.26
C ALA A 107 3.70 -8.76 -9.92
N ARG A 108 4.99 -8.66 -9.60
CA ARG A 108 6.01 -9.58 -10.13
C ARG A 108 6.43 -10.65 -9.14
N SER A 109 6.33 -10.35 -7.85
CA SER A 109 6.73 -11.26 -6.77
C SER A 109 6.03 -10.85 -5.48
N LYS A 110 6.29 -11.57 -4.41
CA LYS A 110 5.75 -11.21 -3.08
C LYS A 110 6.30 -9.89 -2.56
N THR A 111 7.52 -9.51 -2.96
CA THR A 111 8.13 -8.24 -2.57
C THR A 111 7.76 -7.13 -3.55
N GLU A 112 7.92 -7.36 -4.85
CA GLU A 112 7.54 -6.41 -5.90
C GLU A 112 6.08 -6.63 -6.29
N ASN A 113 5.18 -6.37 -5.34
CA ASN A 113 3.76 -6.62 -5.50
C ASN A 113 2.91 -5.35 -5.59
N CYS A 114 3.53 -4.24 -5.91
CA CYS A 114 2.95 -2.95 -6.28
C CYS A 114 2.32 -2.15 -5.14
N VAL A 115 1.57 -2.77 -4.25
CA VAL A 115 0.77 -2.03 -3.26
C VAL A 115 0.86 -2.64 -1.87
N HIS A 116 0.70 -1.77 -0.88
CA HIS A 116 0.46 -2.13 0.51
C HIS A 116 -0.88 -1.51 0.92
N ALA A 117 -1.61 -2.19 1.79
CA ALA A 117 -2.81 -1.64 2.41
C ALA A 117 -2.86 -2.02 3.88
N SER A 118 -3.49 -1.17 4.69
CA SER A 118 -3.67 -1.46 6.11
C SER A 118 -4.49 -2.74 6.30
N ASP A 119 -4.12 -3.54 7.30
CA ASP A 119 -4.78 -4.83 7.56
C ASP A 119 -6.10 -4.69 8.32
N THR A 120 -6.19 -3.71 9.22
CA THR A 120 -7.32 -3.51 10.10
C THR A 120 -7.60 -2.00 10.26
N VAL A 121 -8.75 -1.67 10.84
CA VAL A 121 -9.05 -0.26 11.17
C VAL A 121 -8.02 0.30 12.13
N GLU A 122 -7.57 -0.50 13.10
CA GLU A 122 -6.54 -0.08 14.07
C GLU A 122 -5.21 0.18 13.40
N SER A 123 -4.76 -0.72 12.54
CA SER A 123 -3.50 -0.51 11.80
C SER A 123 -3.61 0.67 10.85
N ALA A 124 -4.80 0.92 10.29
CA ALA A 124 -5.02 2.08 9.44
C ALA A 124 -4.78 3.39 10.21
N LYS A 125 -5.27 3.47 11.44
CA LYS A 125 -5.04 4.66 12.28
C LYS A 125 -3.56 4.89 12.55
N GLU A 126 -2.83 3.83 12.88
CA GLU A 126 -1.40 3.88 13.13
C GLU A 126 -0.64 4.31 11.86
N GLU A 127 -1.02 3.75 10.71
CA GLU A 127 -0.36 4.06 9.45
C GLU A 127 -0.67 5.48 8.96
N ILE A 128 -1.89 5.98 9.20
CA ILE A 128 -2.21 7.37 8.92
C ILE A 128 -1.29 8.29 9.72
N ALA A 129 -1.13 8.03 11.02
CA ALA A 129 -0.26 8.84 11.87
C ALA A 129 1.20 8.78 11.42
N LEU A 130 1.65 7.62 10.92
CA LEU A 130 3.03 7.45 10.47
C LEU A 130 3.30 8.12 9.13
N TRP A 131 2.44 7.88 8.13
CA TRP A 131 2.65 8.35 6.77
C TRP A 131 2.11 9.76 6.51
N PHE A 132 1.11 10.19 7.28
CA PHE A 132 0.47 11.50 7.16
C PHE A 132 0.42 12.22 8.50
N PRO A 133 1.58 12.49 9.12
CA PRO A 133 1.58 13.16 10.45
C PRO A 133 0.99 14.56 10.42
N GLU A 134 0.91 15.18 9.24
CA GLU A 134 0.33 16.51 9.03
C GLU A 134 -1.21 16.52 9.01
N VAL A 135 -1.83 15.35 8.91
CA VAL A 135 -3.30 15.24 8.85
C VAL A 135 -3.92 15.17 10.23
#